data_9a39667cd4f0412b354a1352602e9ea5
#
_entry.id   9a39667cd4f0412b354a1352602e9ea5
#
_cell.length_a   1.000
_cell.length_b   1.000
_cell.length_c   1.000
_cell.angle_alpha   90.00
_cell.angle_beta   90.00
_cell.angle_gamma   90.00
#
_symmetry.space_group_name_H-M   'P 1'
#
loop_
_entity.id
_entity.type
_entity.pdbx_description
1 polymer ?
#
loop_
_entity_poly.entity_id
_entity_poly.type
_entity_poly.pdbx_seq_one_letter_code
_entity_poly.pdbx_strand_id
1 'polypeptide(L)'
;MSHTPFLCYKSLLVNATWGFAKGLATGEVRSRPFLWLVTAALTGGIVMSLELAAFRLYAPYFGYSIYVWGTMISVVMAALALGYALGGWLADRSRSGTILYVVIVSSGIYQLAVLFVERSILRWLWQSGEFFGTTIASLIIFVPTMTALAVTAPFVIRLLARAEHIGITAGKVYAFSTAGSIAGILITAFYLVPRLGTRMTLQILCASTLLVGASGLVRKSAAAAVIFLPAIGVLLLPKLTYSPAVLWTTESAYNWVAVMHQDDLRWLVLNHPAYSQTTRKVGAIWSGYYSDDFALGPTLVPARRMLALGLGAGGAITSTLAVAPHLQVDAVEIDPKVAEVAAKYFGLPLGQSNLSVHIADARPWLASSSQTFDLIQVDIYQGGPYIPFYLVTREFFEEASSHMNPGGLLMMNVYDTSGSRELLAATAATLKLVFPSLFVISRSDGNHVVLAFPREISVADIRQRLSRVDGETALHAIAAQAADKVQELIPPAGTTVFTDDRAPVEEITRRMLHSSR
;
A
#
# COMPACT_ATOMS: atom_id res chain seq x y z
N MET A 1 -44.49 -36.02 -16.25
CA MET A 1 -45.19 -35.01 -17.06
C MET A 1 -44.70 -33.66 -16.55
N SER A 2 -44.06 -32.81 -17.25
CA SER A 2 -43.62 -32.62 -18.63
C SER A 2 -42.48 -31.63 -18.68
N HIS A 3 -41.47 -31.97 -19.40
CA HIS A 3 -40.50 -31.18 -20.14
C HIS A 3 -40.91 -29.74 -20.51
N THR A 4 -40.08 -28.78 -20.30
CA THR A 4 -39.18 -28.00 -21.16
C THR A 4 -39.02 -26.56 -20.67
N PRO A 5 -37.77 -26.11 -20.45
CA PRO A 5 -37.37 -24.78 -20.89
C PRO A 5 -35.98 -24.73 -21.59
N PHE A 6 -35.46 -25.86 -22.10
CA PHE A 6 -34.10 -25.88 -22.69
C PHE A 6 -34.04 -25.47 -24.17
N LEU A 7 -35.19 -25.39 -24.87
CA LEU A 7 -35.22 -25.09 -26.30
C LEU A 7 -35.22 -23.60 -26.66
N CYS A 8 -35.58 -22.73 -25.72
CA CYS A 8 -35.61 -21.27 -25.98
C CYS A 8 -34.24 -20.62 -25.96
N TYR A 9 -33.27 -21.19 -25.22
CA TYR A 9 -31.90 -20.63 -25.10
C TYR A 9 -31.02 -20.93 -26.31
N LYS A 10 -31.24 -22.09 -26.98
CA LYS A 10 -30.51 -22.46 -28.21
C LYS A 10 -30.89 -21.59 -29.41
N SER A 11 -32.14 -21.16 -29.53
CA SER A 11 -32.59 -20.30 -30.63
C SER A 11 -32.06 -18.86 -30.52
N LEU A 12 -31.86 -18.36 -29.30
CA LEU A 12 -31.28 -17.03 -29.06
C LEU A 12 -29.76 -16.99 -29.36
N LEU A 13 -29.02 -18.05 -29.02
CA LEU A 13 -27.60 -18.17 -29.33
C LEU A 13 -27.33 -18.38 -30.82
N VAL A 14 -28.14 -19.21 -31.50
CA VAL A 14 -28.01 -19.47 -32.94
C VAL A 14 -28.39 -18.23 -33.77
N ASN A 15 -29.41 -17.48 -33.36
CA ASN A 15 -29.75 -16.23 -34.05
C ASN A 15 -28.73 -15.10 -33.79
N ALA A 16 -28.07 -15.08 -32.65
CA ALA A 16 -26.98 -14.14 -32.36
C ALA A 16 -25.74 -14.44 -33.22
N THR A 17 -25.37 -15.72 -33.37
CA THR A 17 -24.23 -16.15 -34.20
C THR A 17 -24.50 -16.00 -35.70
N TRP A 18 -25.74 -16.24 -36.18
CA TRP A 18 -26.11 -16.01 -37.58
C TRP A 18 -26.21 -14.53 -37.93
N GLY A 19 -26.64 -13.68 -37.02
CA GLY A 19 -26.60 -12.22 -37.16
C GLY A 19 -25.17 -11.67 -37.26
N PHE A 20 -24.24 -12.30 -36.55
CA PHE A 20 -22.82 -11.95 -36.58
C PHE A 20 -22.15 -12.39 -37.91
N ALA A 21 -22.46 -13.60 -38.40
CA ALA A 21 -21.87 -14.13 -39.63
C ALA A 21 -22.37 -13.40 -40.89
N LYS A 22 -23.65 -13.00 -40.96
CA LYS A 22 -24.17 -12.18 -42.07
C LYS A 22 -23.62 -10.76 -42.09
N GLY A 23 -23.10 -10.23 -40.95
CA GLY A 23 -22.50 -8.90 -40.83
C GLY A 23 -21.08 -8.80 -41.36
N LEU A 24 -20.38 -9.93 -41.48
CA LEU A 24 -19.02 -10.00 -42.03
C LEU A 24 -18.96 -9.97 -43.57
N ALA A 25 -20.12 -10.25 -44.25
CA ALA A 25 -20.19 -10.36 -45.69
C ALA A 25 -20.57 -9.06 -46.46
N THR A 26 -20.96 -7.98 -45.75
CA THR A 26 -21.28 -6.68 -46.34
C THR A 26 -20.35 -5.62 -45.75
N GLY A 27 -19.12 -5.58 -46.24
CA GLY A 27 -18.07 -4.66 -45.80
C GLY A 27 -18.43 -3.21 -46.08
N GLU A 28 -18.60 -2.42 -45.03
CA GLU A 28 -18.18 -1.03 -44.85
C GLU A 28 -18.84 -0.29 -43.70
N VAL A 29 -20.04 -0.68 -43.26
CA VAL A 29 -20.78 0.10 -42.24
C VAL A 29 -20.85 -0.60 -40.87
N ARG A 30 -20.54 -1.89 -40.78
CA ARG A 30 -20.75 -2.71 -39.55
C ARG A 30 -19.55 -2.91 -38.65
N SER A 31 -18.34 -2.57 -39.03
CA SER A 31 -17.15 -2.67 -38.18
C SER A 31 -17.05 -1.54 -37.13
N ARG A 32 -17.79 -0.45 -37.31
CA ARG A 32 -17.76 0.73 -36.45
C ARG A 32 -18.33 0.54 -35.04
N PRO A 33 -19.49 -0.13 -34.84
CA PRO A 33 -20.04 -0.32 -33.49
C PRO A 33 -19.13 -1.08 -32.56
N PHE A 34 -18.50 -2.15 -33.02
CA PHE A 34 -17.55 -2.92 -32.20
C PHE A 34 -16.32 -2.10 -31.81
N LEU A 35 -15.77 -1.30 -32.73
CA LEU A 35 -14.63 -0.44 -32.42
C LEU A 35 -14.95 0.59 -31.33
N TRP A 36 -16.13 1.20 -31.37
CA TRP A 36 -16.56 2.14 -30.34
C TRP A 36 -16.71 1.48 -28.97
N LEU A 37 -17.24 0.25 -28.93
CA LEU A 37 -17.33 -0.52 -27.69
C LEU A 37 -15.95 -0.89 -27.15
N VAL A 38 -15.02 -1.28 -28.03
CA VAL A 38 -13.61 -1.53 -27.63
C VAL A 38 -12.95 -0.25 -27.13
N THR A 39 -13.19 0.91 -27.78
CA THR A 39 -12.68 2.19 -27.29
C THR A 39 -13.21 2.50 -25.90
N ALA A 40 -14.51 2.29 -25.65
CA ALA A 40 -15.10 2.50 -24.32
C ALA A 40 -14.51 1.53 -23.26
N ALA A 41 -14.27 0.27 -23.64
CA ALA A 41 -13.63 -0.70 -22.73
C ALA A 41 -12.19 -0.30 -22.39
N LEU A 42 -11.39 0.07 -23.41
CA LEU A 42 -9.99 0.45 -23.20
C LEU A 42 -9.87 1.74 -22.38
N THR A 43 -10.68 2.78 -22.68
CA THR A 43 -10.65 4.02 -21.90
C THR A 43 -11.13 3.81 -20.46
N GLY A 44 -12.15 2.99 -20.23
CA GLY A 44 -12.59 2.59 -18.90
C GLY A 44 -11.48 1.87 -18.13
N GLY A 45 -10.79 0.92 -18.78
CA GLY A 45 -9.66 0.21 -18.21
C GLY A 45 -8.50 1.14 -17.85
N ILE A 46 -8.14 2.07 -18.74
CA ILE A 46 -7.07 3.06 -18.49
C ILE A 46 -7.42 3.96 -17.30
N VAL A 47 -8.66 4.45 -17.20
CA VAL A 47 -9.11 5.30 -16.09
C VAL A 47 -8.92 4.61 -14.75
N MET A 48 -9.44 3.39 -14.61
CA MET A 48 -9.34 2.65 -13.36
C MET A 48 -7.90 2.21 -13.03
N SER A 49 -7.11 1.92 -14.07
CA SER A 49 -5.67 1.66 -13.90
C SER A 49 -4.91 2.89 -13.41
N LEU A 50 -5.25 4.08 -13.93
CA LEU A 50 -4.67 5.35 -13.47
C LEU A 50 -5.03 5.64 -12.02
N GLU A 51 -6.28 5.37 -11.61
CA GLU A 51 -6.72 5.55 -10.22
C GLU A 51 -5.89 4.68 -9.27
N LEU A 52 -5.71 3.40 -9.60
CA LEU A 52 -4.89 2.50 -8.79
C LEU A 52 -3.40 2.91 -8.77
N ALA A 53 -2.86 3.33 -9.92
CA ALA A 53 -1.48 3.81 -10.01
C ALA A 53 -1.27 5.14 -9.26
N ALA A 54 -2.30 6.01 -9.20
CA ALA A 54 -2.25 7.27 -8.47
C ALA A 54 -2.01 7.07 -6.99
N PHE A 55 -2.70 6.11 -6.38
CA PHE A 55 -2.52 5.77 -4.99
C PHE A 55 -1.06 5.37 -4.69
N ARG A 56 -0.47 4.53 -5.53
CA ARG A 56 0.94 4.15 -5.42
C ARG A 56 1.90 5.32 -5.63
N LEU A 57 1.58 6.21 -6.56
CA LEU A 57 2.38 7.40 -6.81
C LEU A 57 2.40 8.36 -5.60
N TYR A 58 1.30 8.43 -4.86
CA TYR A 58 1.13 9.34 -3.72
C TYR A 58 1.75 8.82 -2.43
N ALA A 59 1.85 7.52 -2.28
CA ALA A 59 2.34 6.86 -1.09
C ALA A 59 3.65 7.45 -0.52
N PRO A 60 4.71 7.69 -1.33
CA PRO A 60 5.96 8.26 -0.83
C PRO A 60 5.87 9.72 -0.36
N TYR A 61 4.75 10.41 -0.63
CA TYR A 61 4.60 11.84 -0.32
C TYR A 61 3.52 12.13 0.72
N PHE A 62 2.43 11.39 0.69
CA PHE A 62 1.24 11.64 1.52
C PHE A 62 0.87 10.44 2.41
N GLY A 63 1.57 9.28 2.27
CA GLY A 63 1.27 8.09 3.05
C GLY A 63 0.12 7.24 2.48
N TYR A 64 -0.34 6.29 3.31
CA TYR A 64 -1.34 5.27 2.97
C TYR A 64 -2.63 5.38 3.79
N SER A 65 -2.89 6.54 4.40
CA SER A 65 -4.05 6.70 5.28
C SER A 65 -5.38 6.63 4.51
N ILE A 66 -6.45 6.30 5.23
CA ILE A 66 -7.83 6.35 4.70
C ILE A 66 -8.19 7.74 4.17
N TYR A 67 -7.56 8.79 4.70
CA TYR A 67 -7.77 10.17 4.24
C TYR A 67 -7.22 10.40 2.83
N VAL A 68 -6.04 9.85 2.51
CA VAL A 68 -5.45 9.87 1.16
C VAL A 68 -6.34 9.10 0.20
N TRP A 69 -6.80 7.91 0.57
CA TRP A 69 -7.72 7.08 -0.21
C TRP A 69 -9.04 7.80 -0.49
N GLY A 70 -9.72 8.23 0.56
CA GLY A 70 -11.03 8.88 0.45
C GLY A 70 -10.98 10.17 -0.37
N THR A 71 -9.94 10.99 -0.17
CA THR A 71 -9.74 12.23 -0.93
C THR A 71 -9.51 11.92 -2.41
N MET A 72 -8.62 11.00 -2.73
CA MET A 72 -8.30 10.64 -4.11
C MET A 72 -9.52 10.09 -4.84
N ILE A 73 -10.24 9.13 -4.25
CA ILE A 73 -11.46 8.57 -4.83
C ILE A 73 -12.50 9.66 -5.09
N SER A 74 -12.69 10.57 -4.12
CA SER A 74 -13.66 11.67 -4.25
C SER A 74 -13.33 12.61 -5.41
N VAL A 75 -12.05 12.97 -5.57
CA VAL A 75 -11.60 13.83 -6.69
C VAL A 75 -11.73 13.11 -8.02
N VAL A 76 -11.39 11.81 -8.09
CA VAL A 76 -11.56 10.99 -9.29
C VAL A 76 -13.02 10.88 -9.68
N MET A 77 -13.92 10.60 -8.74
CA MET A 77 -15.37 10.54 -9.01
C MET A 77 -15.91 11.88 -9.52
N ALA A 78 -15.46 13.00 -8.96
CA ALA A 78 -15.81 14.33 -9.46
C ALA A 78 -15.31 14.56 -10.89
N ALA A 79 -14.09 14.14 -11.20
CA ALA A 79 -13.52 14.20 -12.56
C ALA A 79 -14.33 13.38 -13.56
N LEU A 80 -14.75 12.17 -13.19
CA LEU A 80 -15.60 11.31 -14.03
C LEU A 80 -16.96 11.95 -14.26
N ALA A 81 -17.60 12.48 -13.22
CA ALA A 81 -18.89 13.16 -13.34
C ALA A 81 -18.81 14.36 -14.29
N LEU A 82 -17.75 15.17 -14.15
CA LEU A 82 -17.48 16.29 -15.07
C LEU A 82 -17.26 15.80 -16.50
N GLY A 83 -16.47 14.72 -16.68
CA GLY A 83 -16.22 14.12 -17.98
C GLY A 83 -17.48 13.58 -18.66
N TYR A 84 -18.37 12.95 -17.89
CA TYR A 84 -19.66 12.50 -18.43
C TYR A 84 -20.54 13.66 -18.86
N ALA A 85 -20.62 14.72 -18.08
CA ALA A 85 -21.38 15.93 -18.42
C ALA A 85 -20.83 16.60 -19.70
N LEU A 86 -19.51 16.80 -19.76
CA LEU A 86 -18.83 17.38 -20.92
C LEU A 86 -18.96 16.47 -22.15
N GLY A 87 -18.90 15.15 -21.96
CA GLY A 87 -19.03 14.17 -23.02
C GLY A 87 -20.40 14.19 -23.67
N GLY A 88 -21.47 14.28 -22.86
CA GLY A 88 -22.84 14.44 -23.36
C GLY A 88 -23.00 15.76 -24.14
N TRP A 89 -22.57 16.87 -23.54
CA TRP A 89 -22.62 18.20 -24.16
C TRP A 89 -21.86 18.27 -25.49
N LEU A 90 -20.64 17.67 -25.55
CA LEU A 90 -19.81 17.64 -26.75
C LEU A 90 -20.44 16.76 -27.85
N ALA A 91 -20.99 15.62 -27.47
CA ALA A 91 -21.62 14.66 -28.37
C ALA A 91 -22.89 15.22 -29.01
N ASP A 92 -23.64 16.06 -28.32
CA ASP A 92 -24.84 16.72 -28.87
C ASP A 92 -24.47 17.82 -29.88
N ARG A 93 -23.31 18.48 -29.69
CA ARG A 93 -22.80 19.51 -30.63
C ARG A 93 -22.11 18.92 -31.85
N SER A 94 -21.51 17.76 -31.72
CA SER A 94 -20.78 17.12 -32.83
C SER A 94 -20.93 15.62 -32.82
N ARG A 95 -21.40 15.07 -33.93
CA ARG A 95 -21.46 13.62 -34.16
C ARG A 95 -20.19 13.05 -34.80
N SER A 96 -19.11 13.81 -34.80
CA SER A 96 -17.84 13.36 -35.41
C SER A 96 -17.01 12.55 -34.43
N GLY A 97 -16.87 11.25 -34.66
CA GLY A 97 -15.96 10.40 -33.88
C GLY A 97 -14.50 10.87 -33.87
N THR A 98 -14.11 11.74 -34.80
CA THR A 98 -12.77 12.35 -34.81
C THR A 98 -12.53 13.21 -33.58
N ILE A 99 -13.55 13.97 -33.12
CA ILE A 99 -13.43 14.79 -31.91
C ILE A 99 -13.15 13.93 -30.69
N LEU A 100 -13.82 12.80 -30.54
CA LEU A 100 -13.55 11.87 -29.43
C LEU A 100 -12.09 11.42 -29.42
N TYR A 101 -11.57 11.01 -30.56
CA TYR A 101 -10.17 10.57 -30.64
C TYR A 101 -9.15 11.70 -30.44
N VAL A 102 -9.49 12.92 -30.86
CA VAL A 102 -8.68 14.12 -30.55
C VAL A 102 -8.65 14.36 -29.03
N VAL A 103 -9.78 14.25 -28.34
CA VAL A 103 -9.84 14.36 -26.87
C VAL A 103 -8.98 13.29 -26.20
N ILE A 104 -9.06 12.04 -26.66
CA ILE A 104 -8.23 10.94 -26.14
C ILE A 104 -6.74 11.21 -26.35
N VAL A 105 -6.32 11.66 -27.56
CA VAL A 105 -4.93 12.01 -27.84
C VAL A 105 -4.45 13.17 -26.96
N SER A 106 -5.26 14.22 -26.82
CA SER A 106 -4.94 15.36 -25.96
C SER A 106 -4.73 14.92 -24.51
N SER A 107 -5.56 14.00 -24.02
CA SER A 107 -5.38 13.36 -22.72
C SER A 107 -4.03 12.62 -22.61
N GLY A 108 -3.65 11.84 -23.63
CA GLY A 108 -2.35 11.15 -23.66
C GLY A 108 -1.15 12.10 -23.71
N ILE A 109 -1.26 13.20 -24.45
CA ILE A 109 -0.22 14.25 -24.48
C ILE A 109 -0.10 14.91 -23.10
N TYR A 110 -1.23 15.17 -22.42
CA TYR A 110 -1.23 15.70 -21.07
C TYR A 110 -0.57 14.72 -20.09
N GLN A 111 -0.90 13.43 -20.16
CA GLN A 111 -0.25 12.39 -19.35
C GLN A 111 1.27 12.38 -19.58
N LEU A 112 1.70 12.49 -20.85
CA LEU A 112 3.12 12.56 -21.19
C LEU A 112 3.80 13.76 -20.52
N ALA A 113 3.19 14.95 -20.59
CA ALA A 113 3.71 16.14 -19.93
C ALA A 113 3.80 15.97 -18.41
N VAL A 114 2.77 15.38 -17.80
CA VAL A 114 2.71 15.10 -16.36
C VAL A 114 3.87 14.19 -15.94
N LEU A 115 4.23 13.15 -16.70
CA LEU A 115 5.34 12.24 -16.38
C LEU A 115 6.70 12.95 -16.20
N PHE A 116 6.88 14.16 -16.73
CA PHE A 116 8.09 14.96 -16.54
C PHE A 116 8.05 15.85 -15.29
N VAL A 117 6.87 16.23 -14.83
CA VAL A 117 6.71 17.23 -13.76
C VAL A 117 6.09 16.68 -12.47
N GLU A 118 5.52 15.47 -12.49
CA GLU A 118 4.78 14.87 -11.37
C GLU A 118 5.54 14.92 -10.04
N ARG A 119 6.84 14.55 -10.05
CA ARG A 119 7.68 14.55 -8.85
C ARG A 119 7.93 15.93 -8.29
N SER A 120 8.08 16.91 -9.15
CA SER A 120 8.29 18.30 -8.74
C SER A 120 7.02 18.85 -8.08
N ILE A 121 5.85 18.51 -8.64
CA ILE A 121 4.55 18.85 -8.07
C ILE A 121 4.38 18.16 -6.72
N LEU A 122 4.62 16.86 -6.62
CA LEU A 122 4.45 16.10 -5.39
C LEU A 122 5.40 16.55 -4.28
N ARG A 123 6.66 16.84 -4.62
CA ARG A 123 7.63 17.40 -3.66
C ARG A 123 7.25 18.80 -3.19
N TRP A 124 6.70 19.62 -4.07
CA TRP A 124 6.23 20.94 -3.68
C TRP A 124 5.02 20.86 -2.74
N LEU A 125 4.13 19.89 -2.95
CA LEU A 125 2.90 19.71 -2.16
C LEU A 125 3.10 18.86 -0.90
N TRP A 126 4.26 18.23 -0.72
CA TRP A 126 4.51 17.32 0.40
C TRP A 126 4.17 17.92 1.77
N GLN A 127 4.53 19.21 1.99
CA GLN A 127 4.27 19.88 3.26
C GLN A 127 2.82 20.33 3.46
N SER A 128 1.97 20.23 2.43
CA SER A 128 0.57 20.66 2.49
C SER A 128 -0.35 19.68 3.24
N GLY A 129 0.19 18.53 3.71
CA GLY A 129 -0.56 17.51 4.42
C GLY A 129 -1.35 16.56 3.51
N GLU A 130 -1.92 15.52 4.13
CA GLU A 130 -2.56 14.42 3.41
C GLU A 130 -3.77 14.86 2.59
N PHE A 131 -4.64 15.70 3.15
CA PHE A 131 -5.86 16.13 2.47
C PHE A 131 -5.60 17.16 1.36
N PHE A 132 -4.98 18.30 1.71
CA PHE A 132 -4.76 19.37 0.72
C PHE A 132 -3.73 18.98 -0.33
N GLY A 133 -2.64 18.31 0.09
CA GLY A 133 -1.61 17.82 -0.82
C GLY A 133 -2.18 16.84 -1.83
N THR A 134 -2.93 15.83 -1.38
CA THR A 134 -3.57 14.84 -2.25
C THR A 134 -4.62 15.48 -3.16
N THR A 135 -5.44 16.39 -2.63
CA THR A 135 -6.48 17.09 -3.43
C THR A 135 -5.83 17.86 -4.57
N ILE A 136 -4.88 18.76 -4.28
CA ILE A 136 -4.26 19.62 -5.30
C ILE A 136 -3.43 18.77 -6.29
N ALA A 137 -2.69 17.77 -5.80
CA ALA A 137 -1.96 16.85 -6.67
C ALA A 137 -2.91 16.13 -7.64
N SER A 138 -4.05 15.63 -7.15
CA SER A 138 -5.03 14.93 -7.99
C SER A 138 -5.66 15.86 -9.02
N LEU A 139 -6.00 17.09 -8.62
CA LEU A 139 -6.55 18.11 -9.53
C LEU A 139 -5.59 18.43 -10.69
N ILE A 140 -4.29 18.47 -10.43
CA ILE A 140 -3.29 18.77 -11.45
C ILE A 140 -2.92 17.52 -12.24
N ILE A 141 -2.60 16.41 -11.58
CA ILE A 141 -1.98 15.24 -12.22
C ILE A 141 -3.01 14.37 -12.95
N PHE A 142 -4.16 14.11 -12.35
CA PHE A 142 -5.11 13.10 -12.83
C PHE A 142 -6.42 13.64 -13.39
N VAL A 143 -6.98 14.71 -12.80
CA VAL A 143 -8.31 15.21 -13.19
C VAL A 143 -8.42 15.54 -14.68
N PRO A 144 -7.50 16.27 -15.32
CA PRO A 144 -7.64 16.60 -16.74
C PRO A 144 -7.70 15.35 -17.62
N THR A 145 -6.83 14.37 -17.33
CA THR A 145 -6.79 13.09 -18.05
C THR A 145 -8.08 12.29 -17.85
N MET A 146 -8.48 12.08 -16.60
CA MET A 146 -9.65 11.26 -16.28
C MET A 146 -10.95 11.89 -16.80
N THR A 147 -11.08 13.20 -16.69
CA THR A 147 -12.21 13.94 -17.28
C THR A 147 -12.27 13.74 -18.79
N ALA A 148 -11.13 13.88 -19.48
CA ALA A 148 -11.07 13.69 -20.93
C ALA A 148 -11.41 12.24 -21.37
N LEU A 149 -10.91 11.25 -20.65
CA LEU A 149 -11.23 9.83 -20.96
C LEU A 149 -12.69 9.48 -20.63
N ALA A 150 -13.26 10.07 -19.58
CA ALA A 150 -14.66 9.85 -19.20
C ALA A 150 -15.65 10.39 -20.23
N VAL A 151 -15.26 11.37 -21.05
CA VAL A 151 -16.05 11.81 -22.22
C VAL A 151 -16.47 10.66 -23.13
N THR A 152 -15.69 9.57 -23.16
CA THR A 152 -15.87 8.47 -24.12
C THR A 152 -17.23 7.79 -24.00
N ALA A 153 -17.68 7.45 -22.79
CA ALA A 153 -18.91 6.67 -22.63
C ALA A 153 -20.16 7.38 -23.17
N PRO A 154 -20.50 8.62 -22.73
CA PRO A 154 -21.67 9.32 -23.26
C PRO A 154 -21.52 9.66 -24.76
N PHE A 155 -20.32 9.95 -25.21
CA PHE A 155 -20.05 10.24 -26.61
C PHE A 155 -20.30 9.00 -27.50
N VAL A 156 -19.82 7.82 -27.08
CA VAL A 156 -20.05 6.56 -27.80
C VAL A 156 -21.52 6.16 -27.79
N ILE A 157 -22.23 6.36 -26.66
CA ILE A 157 -23.69 6.16 -26.60
C ILE A 157 -24.35 7.00 -27.68
N ARG A 158 -24.02 8.28 -27.79
CA ARG A 158 -24.63 9.20 -28.77
C ARG A 158 -24.32 8.82 -30.22
N LEU A 159 -23.10 8.31 -30.48
CA LEU A 159 -22.70 7.84 -31.83
C LEU A 159 -23.44 6.57 -32.26
N LEU A 160 -23.74 5.67 -31.32
CA LEU A 160 -24.36 4.38 -31.58
C LEU A 160 -25.87 4.37 -31.39
N ALA A 161 -26.43 5.34 -30.66
CA ALA A 161 -27.84 5.36 -30.30
C ALA A 161 -28.72 5.54 -31.53
N ARG A 162 -29.74 4.68 -31.62
CA ARG A 162 -30.90 4.83 -32.50
C ARG A 162 -32.11 5.14 -31.62
N ALA A 163 -33.04 5.95 -32.11
CA ALA A 163 -34.19 6.40 -31.32
C ALA A 163 -34.98 5.27 -30.64
N GLU A 164 -35.07 4.10 -31.30
CA GLU A 164 -35.83 2.95 -30.82
C GLU A 164 -35.11 2.08 -29.79
N HIS A 165 -33.77 2.23 -29.62
CA HIS A 165 -32.94 1.29 -28.82
C HIS A 165 -31.87 2.00 -27.95
N ILE A 166 -32.14 3.19 -27.42
CA ILE A 166 -31.19 3.97 -26.63
C ILE A 166 -30.77 3.22 -25.38
N GLY A 167 -31.69 2.60 -24.65
CA GLY A 167 -31.40 1.84 -23.43
C GLY A 167 -30.47 0.66 -23.68
N ILE A 168 -30.72 -0.12 -24.75
CA ILE A 168 -29.85 -1.26 -25.11
C ILE A 168 -28.44 -0.78 -25.48
N THR A 169 -28.36 0.34 -26.20
CA THR A 169 -27.06 0.91 -26.61
C THR A 169 -26.28 1.41 -25.40
N ALA A 170 -26.92 2.15 -24.51
CA ALA A 170 -26.31 2.62 -23.26
C ALA A 170 -25.86 1.42 -22.40
N GLY A 171 -26.70 0.42 -22.20
CA GLY A 171 -26.37 -0.79 -21.48
C GLY A 171 -25.15 -1.51 -22.04
N LYS A 172 -25.03 -1.63 -23.36
CA LYS A 172 -23.85 -2.24 -24.00
C LYS A 172 -22.58 -1.41 -23.75
N VAL A 173 -22.65 -0.09 -23.92
CA VAL A 173 -21.49 0.77 -23.71
C VAL A 173 -21.02 0.71 -22.26
N TYR A 174 -21.93 0.79 -21.30
CA TYR A 174 -21.59 0.65 -19.88
C TYR A 174 -21.01 -0.73 -19.55
N ALA A 175 -21.63 -1.80 -20.07
CA ALA A 175 -21.12 -3.16 -19.84
C ALA A 175 -19.69 -3.35 -20.36
N PHE A 176 -19.39 -2.86 -21.58
CA PHE A 176 -18.03 -2.93 -22.12
C PHE A 176 -17.05 -2.04 -21.37
N SER A 177 -17.45 -0.81 -21.03
CA SER A 177 -16.61 0.10 -20.23
C SER A 177 -16.30 -0.51 -18.86
N THR A 178 -17.30 -1.04 -18.16
CA THR A 178 -17.11 -1.70 -16.85
C THR A 178 -16.25 -2.95 -16.95
N ALA A 179 -16.46 -3.79 -17.96
CA ALA A 179 -15.61 -4.96 -18.18
C ALA A 179 -14.14 -4.55 -18.41
N GLY A 180 -13.92 -3.49 -19.21
CA GLY A 180 -12.61 -2.90 -19.40
C GLY A 180 -12.01 -2.36 -18.09
N SER A 181 -12.82 -1.69 -17.28
CA SER A 181 -12.42 -1.18 -15.95
C SER A 181 -11.97 -2.30 -15.02
N ILE A 182 -12.74 -3.37 -14.91
CA ILE A 182 -12.40 -4.55 -14.11
C ILE A 182 -11.08 -5.16 -14.61
N ALA A 183 -10.95 -5.38 -15.91
CA ALA A 183 -9.72 -5.91 -16.50
C ALA A 183 -8.51 -4.98 -16.22
N GLY A 184 -8.69 -3.67 -16.36
CA GLY A 184 -7.65 -2.68 -16.06
C GLY A 184 -7.18 -2.73 -14.62
N ILE A 185 -8.11 -2.79 -13.64
CA ILE A 185 -7.78 -2.94 -12.23
C ILE A 185 -6.99 -4.22 -11.99
N LEU A 186 -7.48 -5.37 -12.45
CA LEU A 186 -6.84 -6.66 -12.23
C LEU A 186 -5.44 -6.72 -12.86
N ILE A 187 -5.30 -6.28 -14.11
CA ILE A 187 -3.99 -6.25 -14.79
C ILE A 187 -3.03 -5.32 -14.05
N THR A 188 -3.50 -4.16 -13.61
CA THR A 188 -2.65 -3.18 -12.92
C THR A 188 -2.25 -3.67 -11.52
N ALA A 189 -3.20 -4.19 -10.74
CA ALA A 189 -2.96 -4.65 -9.37
C ALA A 189 -2.07 -5.90 -9.31
N PHE A 190 -2.31 -6.87 -10.18
CA PHE A 190 -1.66 -8.18 -10.07
C PHE A 190 -0.46 -8.36 -11.00
N TYR A 191 -0.32 -7.50 -12.02
CA TYR A 191 0.75 -7.64 -12.99
C TYR A 191 1.61 -6.38 -13.16
N LEU A 192 1.01 -5.24 -13.55
CA LEU A 192 1.80 -4.06 -13.92
C LEU A 192 2.57 -3.49 -12.73
N VAL A 193 1.87 -3.12 -11.66
CA VAL A 193 2.53 -2.50 -10.49
C VAL A 193 3.50 -3.46 -9.82
N PRO A 194 3.16 -4.72 -9.47
CA PRO A 194 4.10 -5.60 -8.76
C PRO A 194 5.34 -6.01 -9.55
N ARG A 195 5.25 -6.05 -10.90
CA ARG A 195 6.37 -6.50 -11.75
C ARG A 195 7.15 -5.38 -12.42
N LEU A 196 6.48 -4.30 -12.76
CA LEU A 196 7.07 -3.21 -13.53
C LEU A 196 7.24 -1.92 -12.73
N GLY A 197 6.53 -1.81 -11.60
CA GLY A 197 6.51 -0.63 -10.75
C GLY A 197 5.56 0.46 -11.26
N THR A 198 5.30 1.45 -10.40
CA THR A 198 4.32 2.51 -10.63
C THR A 198 4.67 3.36 -11.85
N ARG A 199 5.94 3.75 -12.02
CA ARG A 199 6.34 4.63 -13.12
C ARG A 199 6.16 3.97 -14.49
N MET A 200 6.64 2.75 -14.66
CA MET A 200 6.47 2.02 -15.92
C MET A 200 4.98 1.77 -16.20
N THR A 201 4.18 1.51 -15.18
CA THR A 201 2.72 1.40 -15.30
C THR A 201 2.12 2.69 -15.87
N LEU A 202 2.47 3.86 -15.33
CA LEU A 202 2.01 5.15 -15.85
C LEU A 202 2.47 5.40 -17.29
N GLN A 203 3.70 5.00 -17.65
CA GLN A 203 4.21 5.06 -19.03
C GLN A 203 3.39 4.18 -19.97
N ILE A 204 3.08 2.95 -19.58
CA ILE A 204 2.25 2.02 -20.36
C ILE A 204 0.83 2.59 -20.53
N LEU A 205 0.24 3.17 -19.50
CA LEU A 205 -1.09 3.77 -19.56
C LEU A 205 -1.10 5.00 -20.48
N CYS A 206 -0.05 5.83 -20.43
CA CYS A 206 0.13 6.96 -21.35
C CYS A 206 0.26 6.47 -22.80
N ALA A 207 1.13 5.49 -23.05
CA ALA A 207 1.28 4.88 -24.37
C ALA A 207 -0.04 4.30 -24.88
N SER A 208 -0.76 3.57 -24.04
CA SER A 208 -2.07 2.99 -24.36
C SER A 208 -3.10 4.05 -24.73
N THR A 209 -3.14 5.17 -23.99
CA THR A 209 -4.03 6.31 -24.27
C THR A 209 -3.71 6.91 -25.65
N LEU A 210 -2.43 7.16 -25.94
CA LEU A 210 -2.01 7.68 -27.23
C LEU A 210 -2.32 6.71 -28.37
N LEU A 211 -2.09 5.41 -28.18
CA LEU A 211 -2.38 4.37 -29.17
C LEU A 211 -3.88 4.25 -29.47
N VAL A 212 -4.72 4.28 -28.44
CA VAL A 212 -6.19 4.28 -28.62
C VAL A 212 -6.63 5.49 -29.42
N GLY A 213 -6.15 6.68 -29.06
CA GLY A 213 -6.48 7.91 -29.78
C GLY A 213 -5.95 7.91 -31.22
N ALA A 214 -4.67 7.54 -31.44
CA ALA A 214 -4.05 7.44 -32.75
C ALA A 214 -4.77 6.47 -33.67
N SER A 215 -5.14 5.28 -33.18
CA SER A 215 -5.84 4.24 -33.97
C SER A 215 -7.14 4.73 -34.60
N GLY A 216 -7.84 5.65 -33.94
CA GLY A 216 -9.04 6.28 -34.49
C GLY A 216 -8.77 7.39 -35.50
N LEU A 217 -7.68 8.14 -35.32
CA LEU A 217 -7.31 9.27 -36.19
C LEU A 217 -6.62 8.84 -37.47
N VAL A 218 -5.75 7.82 -37.42
CA VAL A 218 -5.02 7.30 -38.61
C VAL A 218 -5.98 6.85 -39.71
N ARG A 219 -7.15 6.38 -39.37
CA ARG A 219 -8.20 6.05 -40.35
C ARG A 219 -8.72 7.22 -41.17
N LYS A 220 -8.49 8.44 -40.68
CA LYS A 220 -8.88 9.70 -41.34
C LYS A 220 -7.72 10.43 -42.00
N SER A 221 -6.54 10.31 -41.40
CA SER A 221 -5.33 10.95 -41.91
C SER A 221 -4.10 10.11 -41.58
N ALA A 222 -3.34 9.72 -42.60
CA ALA A 222 -2.08 9.01 -42.40
C ALA A 222 -1.06 9.82 -41.56
N ALA A 223 -1.13 11.15 -41.60
CA ALA A 223 -0.31 12.02 -40.76
C ALA A 223 -0.50 11.78 -39.26
N ALA A 224 -1.66 11.28 -38.82
CA ALA A 224 -1.89 10.91 -37.44
C ALA A 224 -1.01 9.72 -36.96
N ALA A 225 -0.37 9.01 -37.88
CA ALA A 225 0.61 7.98 -37.55
C ALA A 225 1.81 8.54 -36.77
N VAL A 226 2.10 9.83 -36.88
CA VAL A 226 3.16 10.51 -36.10
C VAL A 226 2.92 10.37 -34.59
N ILE A 227 1.66 10.21 -34.13
CA ILE A 227 1.32 10.03 -32.73
C ILE A 227 1.85 8.69 -32.15
N PHE A 228 2.14 7.71 -32.99
CA PHE A 228 2.79 6.47 -32.53
C PHE A 228 4.23 6.70 -32.03
N LEU A 229 4.92 7.74 -32.53
CA LEU A 229 6.27 8.07 -32.07
C LEU A 229 6.32 8.44 -30.58
N PRO A 230 5.55 9.40 -30.06
CA PRO A 230 5.51 9.67 -28.64
C PRO A 230 4.95 8.49 -27.81
N ALA A 231 4.03 7.69 -28.36
CA ALA A 231 3.54 6.49 -27.67
C ALA A 231 4.63 5.43 -27.46
N ILE A 232 5.54 5.27 -28.41
CA ILE A 232 6.72 4.40 -28.27
C ILE A 232 7.78 5.11 -27.41
N GLY A 233 8.02 6.39 -27.67
CA GLY A 233 9.03 7.17 -26.97
C GLY A 233 8.83 7.23 -25.45
N VAL A 234 7.57 7.27 -24.97
CA VAL A 234 7.29 7.29 -23.54
C VAL A 234 7.76 6.01 -22.83
N LEU A 235 7.75 4.86 -23.51
CA LEU A 235 8.23 3.60 -22.96
C LEU A 235 9.77 3.55 -22.86
N LEU A 236 10.45 4.40 -23.62
CA LEU A 236 11.90 4.53 -23.62
C LEU A 236 12.40 5.60 -22.64
N LEU A 237 11.52 6.29 -21.93
CA LEU A 237 11.93 7.27 -20.92
C LEU A 237 12.82 6.60 -19.87
N PRO A 238 13.93 7.24 -19.48
CA PRO A 238 14.91 6.65 -18.59
C PRO A 238 14.28 6.31 -17.24
N LYS A 239 14.81 5.27 -16.62
CA LYS A 239 14.53 4.98 -15.22
C LYS A 239 14.94 6.19 -14.39
N LEU A 240 14.21 6.38 -13.30
CA LEU A 240 14.49 7.50 -12.42
C LEU A 240 15.84 7.33 -11.75
N THR A 241 16.65 8.38 -11.81
CA THR A 241 17.85 8.50 -10.99
C THR A 241 17.44 8.95 -9.59
N TYR A 242 17.85 8.20 -8.57
CA TYR A 242 17.70 8.56 -7.17
C TYR A 242 18.95 9.30 -6.67
N SER A 243 18.83 9.95 -5.52
CA SER A 243 19.97 10.53 -4.82
C SER A 243 21.08 9.47 -4.61
N PRO A 244 22.36 9.82 -4.61
CA PRO A 244 23.44 8.92 -4.23
C PRO A 244 23.25 8.22 -2.88
N ALA A 245 22.46 8.81 -1.98
CA ALA A 245 22.08 8.19 -0.71
C ALA A 245 21.17 6.96 -0.88
N VAL A 246 20.56 6.73 -2.03
CA VAL A 246 19.72 5.54 -2.30
C VAL A 246 20.58 4.44 -2.88
N LEU A 247 20.93 3.46 -2.06
CA LEU A 247 21.73 2.31 -2.46
C LEU A 247 20.94 1.36 -3.37
N TRP A 248 19.66 1.17 -3.07
CA TRP A 248 18.78 0.28 -3.81
C TRP A 248 17.32 0.65 -3.58
N THR A 249 16.48 0.35 -4.57
CA THR A 249 15.03 0.55 -4.48
C THR A 249 14.27 -0.42 -5.36
N THR A 250 13.09 -0.80 -4.92
CA THR A 250 12.12 -1.60 -5.69
C THR A 250 10.70 -1.25 -5.28
N GLU A 251 9.74 -1.75 -6.04
CA GLU A 251 8.33 -1.79 -5.65
C GLU A 251 7.89 -3.25 -5.48
N SER A 252 7.06 -3.51 -4.49
CA SER A 252 6.39 -4.79 -4.26
C SER A 252 4.88 -4.62 -4.40
N ALA A 253 4.11 -5.69 -4.15
CA ALA A 253 2.67 -5.60 -4.04
C ALA A 253 2.22 -4.71 -2.85
N TYR A 254 3.06 -4.57 -1.84
CA TYR A 254 2.76 -3.86 -0.58
C TYR A 254 3.39 -2.49 -0.48
N ASN A 255 4.69 -2.37 -0.83
CA ASN A 255 5.48 -1.19 -0.52
C ASN A 255 6.33 -0.71 -1.70
N TRP A 256 6.61 0.58 -1.72
CA TRP A 256 7.85 1.07 -2.27
C TRP A 256 8.95 0.87 -1.22
N VAL A 257 9.97 0.08 -1.56
CA VAL A 257 11.05 -0.31 -0.65
C VAL A 257 12.34 0.35 -1.10
N ALA A 258 13.03 1.03 -0.21
CA ALA A 258 14.35 1.60 -0.47
C ALA A 258 15.34 1.27 0.65
N VAL A 259 16.58 1.01 0.25
CA VAL A 259 17.73 0.98 1.14
C VAL A 259 18.51 2.26 0.93
N MET A 260 18.63 3.04 1.97
CA MET A 260 19.42 4.26 1.96
C MET A 260 20.69 4.07 2.76
N HIS A 261 21.72 4.86 2.46
CA HIS A 261 22.98 4.82 3.19
C HIS A 261 23.61 6.21 3.31
N GLN A 262 24.37 6.36 4.37
CA GLN A 262 25.30 7.46 4.58
C GLN A 262 26.47 6.90 5.38
N ASP A 263 27.66 6.96 4.83
CA ASP A 263 28.87 6.35 5.39
C ASP A 263 28.66 4.84 5.68
N ASP A 264 28.85 4.42 6.93
CA ASP A 264 28.62 3.05 7.40
C ASP A 264 27.17 2.78 7.85
N LEU A 265 26.31 3.79 7.86
CA LEU A 265 24.94 3.68 8.30
C LEU A 265 24.02 3.30 7.12
N ARG A 266 23.16 2.30 7.32
CA ARG A 266 22.09 1.92 6.41
C ARG A 266 20.74 1.99 7.09
N TRP A 267 19.73 2.39 6.33
CA TRP A 267 18.35 2.33 6.82
C TRP A 267 17.38 1.86 5.75
N LEU A 268 16.40 1.09 6.20
CA LEU A 268 15.28 0.64 5.41
C LEU A 268 14.19 1.71 5.44
N VAL A 269 13.66 2.04 4.27
CA VAL A 269 12.53 2.93 4.09
C VAL A 269 11.42 2.18 3.38
N LEU A 270 10.21 2.28 3.94
CA LEU A 270 8.99 1.79 3.32
C LEU A 270 8.07 2.98 3.06
N ASN A 271 7.68 3.15 1.80
CA ASN A 271 6.73 4.15 1.31
C ASN A 271 7.16 5.61 1.52
N HIS A 272 7.47 6.06 2.73
CA HIS A 272 7.73 7.46 3.03
C HIS A 272 9.20 7.70 3.41
N PRO A 273 9.97 8.49 2.62
CA PRO A 273 11.43 8.64 2.81
C PRO A 273 11.86 9.35 4.10
N ALA A 274 10.95 10.06 4.77
CA ALA A 274 11.26 10.72 6.05
C ALA A 274 11.24 9.76 7.25
N TYR A 275 10.74 8.53 7.09
CA TYR A 275 10.62 7.57 8.18
C TYR A 275 11.44 6.32 7.89
N SER A 276 12.42 6.04 8.74
CA SER A 276 13.19 4.81 8.73
C SER A 276 12.44 3.71 9.48
N GLN A 277 12.32 2.55 8.87
CA GLN A 277 11.74 1.36 9.53
C GLN A 277 12.78 0.60 10.33
N THR A 278 14.02 0.63 9.90
CA THR A 278 15.15 0.04 10.63
C THR A 278 16.41 0.77 10.23
N THR A 279 17.24 1.11 11.22
CA THR A 279 18.54 1.74 11.01
C THR A 279 19.64 0.87 11.64
N ARG A 280 20.71 0.61 10.88
CA ARG A 280 21.86 -0.20 11.35
C ARG A 280 23.17 0.28 10.73
N LYS A 281 24.26 0.11 11.49
CA LYS A 281 25.62 0.19 10.95
C LYS A 281 25.98 -1.12 10.24
N VAL A 282 26.69 -1.00 9.13
CA VAL A 282 27.15 -2.16 8.35
C VAL A 282 28.05 -3.04 9.21
N GLY A 283 27.73 -4.34 9.28
CA GLY A 283 28.50 -5.32 10.07
C GLY A 283 28.28 -5.25 11.58
N ALA A 284 27.51 -4.31 12.11
CA ALA A 284 27.21 -4.23 13.53
C ALA A 284 25.98 -5.06 13.91
N ILE A 285 26.03 -5.71 15.06
CA ILE A 285 24.87 -6.39 15.67
C ILE A 285 23.94 -5.35 16.26
N TRP A 286 24.49 -4.39 16.97
CA TRP A 286 23.75 -3.37 17.70
C TRP A 286 23.56 -2.11 16.86
N SER A 287 22.32 -1.65 16.83
CA SER A 287 21.92 -0.49 16.04
C SER A 287 22.12 0.84 16.77
N GLY A 288 22.04 0.83 18.09
CA GLY A 288 21.92 2.03 18.93
C GLY A 288 20.50 2.60 18.99
N TYR A 289 19.51 1.95 18.34
CA TYR A 289 18.11 2.37 18.28
C TYR A 289 17.21 1.43 19.09
N TYR A 290 15.91 1.74 19.13
CA TYR A 290 14.91 0.98 19.90
C TYR A 290 14.88 -0.52 19.60
N SER A 291 15.23 -0.93 18.39
CA SER A 291 15.27 -2.35 18.01
C SER A 291 16.20 -3.19 18.88
N ASP A 292 17.20 -2.57 19.49
CA ASP A 292 18.11 -3.25 20.40
C ASP A 292 17.45 -3.58 21.75
N ASP A 293 16.41 -2.84 22.16
CA ASP A 293 15.67 -3.10 23.40
C ASP A 293 14.91 -4.43 23.34
N PHE A 294 14.58 -4.92 22.14
CA PHE A 294 13.95 -6.24 21.97
C PHE A 294 14.86 -7.40 22.40
N ALA A 295 16.19 -7.20 22.34
CA ALA A 295 17.16 -8.16 22.84
C ALA A 295 17.11 -8.37 24.37
N LEU A 296 16.42 -7.49 25.11
CA LEU A 296 16.18 -7.67 26.54
C LEU A 296 15.14 -8.78 26.83
N GLY A 297 14.32 -9.19 25.85
CA GLY A 297 13.31 -10.22 26.05
C GLY A 297 13.84 -11.51 26.69
N PRO A 298 14.88 -12.16 26.14
CA PRO A 298 15.48 -13.36 26.73
C PRO A 298 16.12 -13.15 28.11
N THR A 299 16.44 -11.93 28.52
CA THR A 299 16.93 -11.63 29.87
C THR A 299 15.78 -11.45 30.88
N LEU A 300 14.60 -11.09 30.40
CA LEU A 300 13.41 -10.86 31.22
C LEU A 300 12.59 -12.15 31.45
N VAL A 301 12.58 -13.06 30.47
CA VAL A 301 11.87 -14.35 30.56
C VAL A 301 12.71 -15.47 29.98
N PRO A 302 12.65 -16.70 30.54
CA PRO A 302 13.25 -17.87 29.91
C PRO A 302 12.55 -18.12 28.56
N ALA A 303 13.27 -17.95 27.45
CA ALA A 303 12.70 -18.10 26.13
C ALA A 303 13.41 -19.20 25.33
N ARG A 304 12.62 -20.10 24.73
CA ARG A 304 13.06 -21.12 23.76
C ARG A 304 12.47 -20.87 22.39
N ARG A 305 11.25 -20.29 22.34
CA ARG A 305 10.55 -19.97 21.10
C ARG A 305 10.10 -18.52 21.10
N MET A 306 10.39 -17.86 20.00
CA MET A 306 10.01 -16.47 19.77
C MET A 306 9.19 -16.35 18.48
N LEU A 307 8.14 -15.55 18.55
CA LEU A 307 7.42 -15.04 17.39
C LEU A 307 7.81 -13.57 17.18
N ALA A 308 8.24 -13.23 15.98
CA ALA A 308 8.43 -11.85 15.57
C ALA A 308 7.38 -11.48 14.52
N LEU A 309 6.46 -10.60 14.88
CA LEU A 309 5.46 -10.04 13.98
C LEU A 309 5.98 -8.70 13.43
N GLY A 310 6.25 -8.69 12.13
CA GLY A 310 7.03 -7.66 11.46
C GLY A 310 8.53 -7.96 11.47
N LEU A 311 9.13 -7.93 10.28
CA LEU A 311 10.54 -8.23 10.10
C LEU A 311 11.38 -6.95 10.01
N GLY A 312 10.88 -5.97 9.28
CA GLY A 312 11.68 -4.82 8.88
C GLY A 312 13.00 -5.25 8.25
N ALA A 313 14.11 -4.64 8.65
CA ALA A 313 15.44 -5.10 8.23
C ALA A 313 16.05 -6.17 9.15
N GLY A 314 15.27 -6.77 10.04
CA GLY A 314 15.69 -7.84 10.95
C GLY A 314 16.54 -7.38 12.12
N GLY A 315 16.51 -6.09 12.46
CA GLY A 315 17.32 -5.52 13.55
C GLY A 315 17.04 -6.17 14.89
N ALA A 316 15.77 -6.18 15.31
CA ALA A 316 15.32 -6.77 16.57
C ALA A 316 15.64 -8.29 16.65
N ILE A 317 15.43 -9.02 15.56
CA ILE A 317 15.75 -10.46 15.51
C ILE A 317 17.25 -10.70 15.64
N THR A 318 18.07 -9.93 14.90
CA THR A 318 19.53 -10.10 14.93
C THR A 318 20.10 -9.82 16.31
N SER A 319 19.67 -8.74 16.96
CA SER A 319 20.12 -8.40 18.32
C SER A 319 19.64 -9.43 19.35
N THR A 320 18.40 -9.92 19.23
CA THR A 320 17.86 -10.95 20.12
C THR A 320 18.59 -12.30 19.95
N LEU A 321 18.87 -12.74 18.71
CA LEU A 321 19.62 -13.97 18.45
C LEU A 321 21.09 -13.87 18.89
N ALA A 322 21.68 -12.68 18.91
CA ALA A 322 23.02 -12.48 19.45
C ALA A 322 23.08 -12.73 20.97
N VAL A 323 21.98 -12.47 21.69
CA VAL A 323 21.86 -12.72 23.14
C VAL A 323 21.45 -14.16 23.43
N ALA A 324 20.55 -14.70 22.62
CA ALA A 324 20.00 -16.05 22.79
C ALA A 324 20.11 -16.87 21.49
N PRO A 325 21.29 -17.34 21.12
CA PRO A 325 21.52 -18.05 19.85
C PRO A 325 20.81 -19.40 19.73
N HIS A 326 20.33 -19.95 20.86
CA HIS A 326 19.55 -21.19 20.91
C HIS A 326 18.04 -20.97 20.64
N LEU A 327 17.60 -19.71 20.57
CA LEU A 327 16.20 -19.35 20.41
C LEU A 327 15.70 -19.77 19.02
N GLN A 328 14.56 -20.47 18.99
CA GLN A 328 13.85 -20.76 17.73
C GLN A 328 12.93 -19.60 17.41
N VAL A 329 13.11 -19.00 16.25
CA VAL A 329 12.42 -17.79 15.82
C VAL A 329 11.53 -18.07 14.62
N ASP A 330 10.23 -17.82 14.77
CA ASP A 330 9.28 -17.69 13.67
C ASP A 330 9.04 -16.20 13.43
N ALA A 331 9.44 -15.70 12.26
CA ALA A 331 9.25 -14.31 11.87
C ALA A 331 8.19 -14.21 10.77
N VAL A 332 7.22 -13.31 10.91
CA VAL A 332 6.14 -13.13 9.94
C VAL A 332 6.27 -11.76 9.30
N GLU A 333 6.38 -11.74 7.98
CA GLU A 333 6.51 -10.52 7.17
C GLU A 333 5.58 -10.61 5.95
N ILE A 334 4.79 -9.58 5.73
CA ILE A 334 3.84 -9.59 4.61
C ILE A 334 4.53 -9.37 3.25
N ASP A 335 5.63 -8.63 3.24
CA ASP A 335 6.30 -8.22 2.01
C ASP A 335 7.57 -9.05 1.75
N PRO A 336 7.57 -9.97 0.75
CA PRO A 336 8.73 -10.77 0.43
C PRO A 336 9.97 -9.94 0.04
N LYS A 337 9.76 -8.69 -0.45
CA LYS A 337 10.87 -7.80 -0.79
C LYS A 337 11.56 -7.25 0.45
N VAL A 338 10.84 -7.06 1.54
CA VAL A 338 11.42 -6.67 2.83
C VAL A 338 12.33 -7.78 3.34
N ALA A 339 11.90 -9.05 3.30
CA ALA A 339 12.73 -10.19 3.69
C ALA A 339 14.00 -10.33 2.81
N GLU A 340 13.86 -10.16 1.49
CA GLU A 340 15.01 -10.16 0.57
C GLU A 340 16.02 -9.06 0.92
N VAL A 341 15.55 -7.86 1.21
CA VAL A 341 16.37 -6.70 1.57
C VAL A 341 17.05 -6.89 2.93
N ALA A 342 16.33 -7.42 3.91
CA ALA A 342 16.88 -7.72 5.24
C ALA A 342 18.09 -8.65 5.14
N ALA A 343 18.02 -9.70 4.34
CA ALA A 343 19.14 -10.60 4.10
C ALA A 343 20.28 -9.92 3.33
N LYS A 344 19.97 -9.28 2.20
CA LYS A 344 20.97 -8.80 1.26
C LYS A 344 21.74 -7.57 1.75
N TYR A 345 21.05 -6.65 2.41
CA TYR A 345 21.63 -5.35 2.78
C TYR A 345 21.86 -5.17 4.27
N PHE A 346 21.19 -5.94 5.12
CA PHE A 346 21.28 -5.82 6.57
C PHE A 346 21.82 -7.06 7.28
N GLY A 347 22.13 -8.11 6.52
CA GLY A 347 22.78 -9.31 7.05
C GLY A 347 21.90 -10.18 7.93
N LEU A 348 20.56 -10.14 7.74
CA LEU A 348 19.67 -11.08 8.41
C LEU A 348 20.00 -12.50 7.93
N PRO A 349 20.30 -13.44 8.84
CA PRO A 349 20.81 -14.75 8.48
C PRO A 349 19.69 -15.70 8.01
N LEU A 350 19.07 -15.42 6.86
CA LEU A 350 18.11 -16.34 6.26
C LEU A 350 18.77 -17.70 5.98
N GLY A 351 18.09 -18.77 6.34
CA GLY A 351 18.59 -20.13 6.16
C GLY A 351 19.33 -20.72 7.36
N GLN A 352 19.46 -20.00 8.47
CA GLN A 352 19.83 -20.63 9.74
C GLN A 352 18.70 -21.53 10.24
N SER A 353 19.05 -22.66 10.84
CA SER A 353 18.09 -23.67 11.31
C SER A 353 17.15 -23.18 12.43
N ASN A 354 17.51 -22.10 13.08
CA ASN A 354 16.74 -21.51 14.18
C ASN A 354 15.96 -20.25 13.78
N LEU A 355 15.92 -19.87 12.49
CA LEU A 355 15.14 -18.75 11.97
C LEU A 355 14.27 -19.19 10.79
N SER A 356 12.97 -19.19 10.98
CA SER A 356 11.97 -19.42 9.94
C SER A 356 11.26 -18.11 9.59
N VAL A 357 11.29 -17.72 8.32
CA VAL A 357 10.57 -16.51 7.86
C VAL A 357 9.35 -16.93 7.05
N HIS A 358 8.19 -16.50 7.50
CA HIS A 358 6.89 -16.76 6.89
C HIS A 358 6.41 -15.51 6.15
N ILE A 359 6.18 -15.65 4.83
CA ILE A 359 5.63 -14.54 4.04
C ILE A 359 4.11 -14.59 4.12
N ALA A 360 3.55 -13.84 5.05
CA ALA A 360 2.12 -13.81 5.35
C ALA A 360 1.71 -12.54 6.09
N ASP A 361 0.40 -12.25 6.11
CA ASP A 361 -0.15 -11.25 7.06
C ASP A 361 -0.08 -11.82 8.48
N ALA A 362 0.37 -10.99 9.42
CA ALA A 362 0.66 -11.39 10.80
C ALA A 362 -0.55 -11.99 11.52
N ARG A 363 -1.73 -11.37 11.41
CA ARG A 363 -2.92 -11.81 12.15
C ARG A 363 -3.52 -13.11 11.62
N PRO A 364 -3.80 -13.30 10.31
CA PRO A 364 -4.23 -14.58 9.77
C PRO A 364 -3.22 -15.70 9.99
N TRP A 365 -1.92 -15.40 9.96
CA TRP A 365 -0.89 -16.39 10.25
C TRP A 365 -0.96 -16.84 11.71
N LEU A 366 -1.06 -15.89 12.64
CA LEU A 366 -1.20 -16.18 14.07
C LEU A 366 -2.45 -17.03 14.34
N ALA A 367 -3.61 -16.63 13.81
CA ALA A 367 -4.87 -17.36 13.93
C ALA A 367 -4.81 -18.81 13.41
N SER A 368 -4.00 -19.06 12.39
CA SER A 368 -3.83 -20.41 11.82
C SER A 368 -2.74 -21.24 12.49
N SER A 369 -1.93 -20.64 13.36
CA SER A 369 -0.83 -21.31 14.06
C SER A 369 -1.37 -22.16 15.22
N SER A 370 -0.80 -23.34 15.41
CA SER A 370 -1.02 -24.15 16.61
C SER A 370 0.10 -24.03 17.64
N GLN A 371 1.07 -23.15 17.40
CA GLN A 371 2.27 -23.03 18.21
C GLN A 371 2.08 -22.02 19.34
N THR A 372 2.83 -22.21 20.43
CA THR A 372 2.93 -21.27 21.54
C THR A 372 4.35 -20.74 21.69
N PHE A 373 4.48 -19.52 22.19
CA PHE A 373 5.74 -18.78 22.24
C PHE A 373 6.01 -18.26 23.66
N ASP A 374 7.29 -18.22 24.03
CA ASP A 374 7.75 -17.63 25.27
C ASP A 374 7.94 -16.12 25.13
N LEU A 375 8.24 -15.68 23.92
CA LEU A 375 8.44 -14.26 23.57
C LEU A 375 7.70 -13.94 22.29
N ILE A 376 6.87 -12.90 22.31
CA ILE A 376 6.22 -12.34 21.13
C ILE A 376 6.72 -10.91 20.95
N GLN A 377 7.37 -10.63 19.82
CA GLN A 377 7.79 -9.29 19.44
C GLN A 377 6.85 -8.74 18.37
N VAL A 378 6.32 -7.53 18.57
CA VAL A 378 5.42 -6.85 17.65
C VAL A 378 6.05 -5.52 17.22
N ASP A 379 6.49 -5.46 15.97
CA ASP A 379 7.09 -4.25 15.38
C ASP A 379 6.61 -4.11 13.94
N ILE A 380 5.33 -3.72 13.79
CA ILE A 380 4.61 -3.74 12.51
C ILE A 380 4.19 -2.33 12.12
N TYR A 381 4.72 -1.85 11.00
CA TYR A 381 4.40 -0.55 10.42
C TYR A 381 4.17 -0.65 8.91
N GLN A 382 3.17 0.07 8.39
CA GLN A 382 2.83 0.10 6.96
C GLN A 382 3.60 1.17 6.16
N GLY A 383 4.74 1.62 6.68
CA GLY A 383 5.45 2.77 6.16
C GLY A 383 5.05 4.05 6.89
N GLY A 384 6.05 4.89 7.25
CA GLY A 384 5.84 5.95 8.20
C GLY A 384 5.46 5.40 9.58
N PRO A 385 4.85 6.20 10.45
CA PRO A 385 4.51 5.81 11.81
C PRO A 385 3.13 5.13 11.93
N TYR A 386 2.57 4.61 10.84
CA TYR A 386 1.24 4.01 10.84
C TYR A 386 1.29 2.52 11.17
N ILE A 387 0.67 2.14 12.29
CA ILE A 387 0.42 0.75 12.65
C ILE A 387 -0.90 0.32 12.00
N PRO A 388 -1.00 -0.87 11.37
CA PRO A 388 -2.27 -1.40 10.89
C PRO A 388 -3.27 -1.52 12.04
N PHE A 389 -4.44 -0.90 11.90
CA PHE A 389 -5.40 -0.76 13.00
C PHE A 389 -5.78 -2.11 13.64
N TYR A 390 -5.90 -3.18 12.83
CA TYR A 390 -6.30 -4.53 13.28
C TYR A 390 -5.21 -5.30 14.04
N LEU A 391 -4.01 -4.71 14.21
CA LEU A 391 -2.87 -5.26 14.96
C LEU A 391 -2.62 -4.54 16.30
N VAL A 392 -3.56 -3.72 16.74
CA VAL A 392 -3.54 -3.05 18.06
C VAL A 392 -4.88 -3.16 18.78
N THR A 393 -5.78 -4.02 18.30
CA THR A 393 -7.11 -4.24 18.89
C THR A 393 -7.06 -5.21 20.06
N ARG A 394 -8.08 -5.15 20.91
CA ARG A 394 -8.25 -6.11 22.01
C ARG A 394 -8.25 -7.54 21.48
N GLU A 395 -9.00 -7.79 20.43
CA GLU A 395 -9.14 -9.10 19.79
C GLU A 395 -7.80 -9.65 19.29
N PHE A 396 -6.96 -8.80 18.72
CA PHE A 396 -5.60 -9.19 18.35
C PHE A 396 -4.74 -9.53 19.57
N PHE A 397 -4.80 -8.75 20.64
CA PHE A 397 -4.02 -9.03 21.84
C PHE A 397 -4.53 -10.26 22.61
N GLU A 398 -5.84 -10.53 22.62
CA GLU A 398 -6.41 -11.78 23.12
C GLU A 398 -5.88 -12.98 22.35
N GLU A 399 -5.84 -12.88 21.02
CA GLU A 399 -5.27 -13.90 20.14
C GLU A 399 -3.77 -14.10 20.41
N ALA A 400 -2.97 -13.02 20.46
CA ALA A 400 -1.56 -13.09 20.80
C ALA A 400 -1.31 -13.72 22.17
N SER A 401 -2.13 -13.37 23.17
CA SER A 401 -2.07 -13.95 24.52
C SER A 401 -2.39 -15.45 24.52
N SER A 402 -3.32 -15.91 23.68
CA SER A 402 -3.66 -17.35 23.58
C SER A 402 -2.53 -18.20 23.01
N HIS A 403 -1.63 -17.58 22.24
CA HIS A 403 -0.41 -18.21 21.71
C HIS A 403 0.83 -17.99 22.59
N MET A 404 0.64 -17.45 23.80
CA MET A 404 1.75 -17.21 24.73
C MET A 404 1.79 -18.26 25.82
N ASN A 405 2.99 -18.75 26.13
CA ASN A 405 3.23 -19.62 27.27
C ASN A 405 3.00 -18.83 28.59
N PRO A 406 2.57 -19.50 29.70
CA PRO A 406 2.20 -18.81 30.96
C PRO A 406 3.30 -17.92 31.57
N GLY A 407 4.55 -18.20 31.27
CA GLY A 407 5.71 -17.39 31.71
C GLY A 407 6.20 -16.36 30.71
N GLY A 408 5.49 -16.19 29.61
CA GLY A 408 5.94 -15.43 28.44
C GLY A 408 5.93 -13.91 28.61
N LEU A 409 6.34 -13.23 27.52
CA LEU A 409 6.40 -11.77 27.42
C LEU A 409 6.01 -11.35 26.01
N LEU A 410 5.09 -10.39 25.90
CA LEU A 410 4.88 -9.64 24.66
C LEU A 410 5.64 -8.32 24.73
N MET A 411 6.43 -8.02 23.70
CA MET A 411 7.14 -6.75 23.51
C MET A 411 6.61 -6.06 22.26
N MET A 412 6.20 -4.82 22.37
CA MET A 412 5.65 -4.07 21.24
C MET A 412 6.29 -2.69 21.12
N ASN A 413 6.73 -2.34 19.92
CA ASN A 413 7.14 -0.97 19.61
C ASN A 413 5.92 -0.10 19.28
N VAL A 414 5.80 1.03 19.98
CA VAL A 414 4.80 2.07 19.69
C VAL A 414 5.56 3.37 19.46
N TYR A 415 5.45 3.91 18.25
CA TYR A 415 5.99 5.24 17.94
C TYR A 415 4.96 6.30 18.30
N ASP A 416 5.31 7.15 19.26
CA ASP A 416 4.49 8.28 19.69
C ASP A 416 5.38 9.44 20.13
N THR A 417 5.08 10.64 19.69
CA THR A 417 5.87 11.81 20.05
C THR A 417 5.55 12.28 21.47
N SER A 418 6.53 12.87 22.14
CA SER A 418 6.43 13.32 23.54
C SER A 418 5.27 14.30 23.79
N GLY A 419 4.77 14.98 22.76
CA GLY A 419 3.69 15.96 22.89
C GLY A 419 2.28 15.34 23.02
N SER A 420 2.04 14.22 22.36
CA SER A 420 0.70 13.61 22.30
C SER A 420 0.52 12.44 23.27
N ARG A 421 1.37 11.43 23.19
CA ARG A 421 1.25 10.14 23.90
C ARG A 421 -0.12 9.46 23.82
N GLU A 422 -0.96 9.91 22.89
CA GLU A 422 -2.34 9.42 22.76
C GLU A 422 -2.35 7.99 22.21
N LEU A 423 -1.49 7.68 21.23
CA LEU A 423 -1.39 6.34 20.66
C LEU A 423 -0.85 5.33 21.68
N LEU A 424 0.21 5.72 22.40
CA LEU A 424 0.78 4.89 23.47
C LEU A 424 -0.25 4.63 24.59
N ALA A 425 -0.99 5.65 25.02
CA ALA A 425 -2.01 5.52 26.05
C ALA A 425 -3.16 4.60 25.60
N ALA A 426 -3.66 4.76 24.37
CA ALA A 426 -4.76 3.93 23.85
C ALA A 426 -4.30 2.46 23.65
N THR A 427 -3.07 2.24 23.16
CA THR A 427 -2.48 0.90 23.05
C THR A 427 -2.33 0.28 24.45
N ALA A 428 -1.86 1.04 25.43
CA ALA A 428 -1.74 0.57 26.81
C ALA A 428 -3.10 0.22 27.43
N ALA A 429 -4.13 1.06 27.21
CA ALA A 429 -5.48 0.80 27.68
C ALA A 429 -6.05 -0.50 27.09
N THR A 430 -5.75 -0.77 25.83
CA THR A 430 -6.17 -1.98 25.13
C THR A 430 -5.42 -3.22 25.64
N LEU A 431 -4.08 -3.14 25.75
CA LEU A 431 -3.26 -4.21 26.30
C LEU A 431 -3.63 -4.56 27.75
N LYS A 432 -3.98 -3.55 28.57
CA LYS A 432 -4.33 -3.75 29.99
C LYS A 432 -5.57 -4.62 30.20
N LEU A 433 -6.45 -4.73 29.21
CA LEU A 433 -7.59 -5.65 29.26
C LEU A 433 -7.19 -7.13 29.17
N VAL A 434 -6.00 -7.39 28.60
CA VAL A 434 -5.51 -8.75 28.34
C VAL A 434 -4.33 -9.11 29.25
N PHE A 435 -3.46 -8.15 29.54
CA PHE A 435 -2.23 -8.35 30.30
C PHE A 435 -2.28 -7.63 31.63
N PRO A 436 -2.16 -8.33 32.76
CA PRO A 436 -2.24 -7.72 34.09
C PRO A 436 -1.10 -6.76 34.40
N SER A 437 0.11 -6.95 33.83
CA SER A 437 1.25 -6.07 34.08
C SER A 437 1.82 -5.50 32.78
N LEU A 438 1.90 -4.17 32.73
CA LEU A 438 2.43 -3.41 31.60
C LEU A 438 3.57 -2.49 32.06
N PHE A 439 4.67 -2.49 31.31
CA PHE A 439 5.77 -1.56 31.49
C PHE A 439 6.15 -0.94 30.17
N VAL A 440 6.91 0.17 30.22
CA VAL A 440 7.41 0.84 29.03
C VAL A 440 8.85 1.27 29.23
N ILE A 441 9.65 1.08 28.18
CA ILE A 441 10.98 1.64 28.01
C ILE A 441 10.86 2.72 26.93
N SER A 442 10.97 3.99 27.32
CA SER A 442 10.78 5.12 26.40
C SER A 442 12.12 5.66 25.92
N ARG A 443 12.20 5.95 24.61
CA ARG A 443 13.36 6.60 23.99
C ARG A 443 13.03 8.05 23.59
N SER A 444 14.05 8.85 23.47
CA SER A 444 13.91 10.28 23.09
C SER A 444 13.54 10.49 21.62
N ASP A 445 13.63 9.46 20.80
CA ASP A 445 13.30 9.47 19.38
C ASP A 445 11.82 9.19 19.08
N GLY A 446 10.99 9.07 20.13
CA GLY A 446 9.55 8.78 20.02
C GLY A 446 9.21 7.30 19.99
N ASN A 447 10.17 6.40 20.05
CA ASN A 447 9.90 4.97 20.16
C ASN A 447 9.72 4.56 21.63
N HIS A 448 8.71 3.72 21.86
CA HIS A 448 8.37 3.19 23.17
C HIS A 448 8.22 1.68 23.06
N VAL A 449 9.11 0.93 23.72
CA VAL A 449 8.97 -0.53 23.80
C VAL A 449 8.12 -0.88 25.00
N VAL A 450 6.90 -1.33 24.74
CA VAL A 450 5.95 -1.80 25.75
C VAL A 450 6.24 -3.26 26.07
N LEU A 451 6.29 -3.58 27.36
CA LEU A 451 6.45 -4.94 27.90
C LEU A 451 5.13 -5.36 28.55
N ALA A 452 4.48 -6.41 28.03
CA ALA A 452 3.20 -6.91 28.53
C ALA A 452 3.35 -8.36 29.02
N PHE A 453 3.06 -8.57 30.29
CA PHE A 453 3.18 -9.88 30.93
C PHE A 453 1.80 -10.48 31.23
N PRO A 454 1.58 -11.78 30.98
CA PRO A 454 0.32 -12.47 31.26
C PRO A 454 0.15 -12.80 32.75
N ARG A 455 0.98 -12.24 33.62
CA ARG A 455 0.98 -12.44 35.07
C ARG A 455 1.34 -11.15 35.79
N GLU A 456 1.01 -11.10 37.08
CA GLU A 456 1.46 -10.00 37.94
C GLU A 456 2.98 -10.04 38.14
N ILE A 457 3.63 -8.91 37.93
CA ILE A 457 5.06 -8.69 38.12
C ILE A 457 5.26 -7.22 38.49
N SER A 458 6.25 -6.92 39.33
CA SER A 458 6.54 -5.56 39.75
C SER A 458 7.63 -4.91 38.87
N VAL A 459 7.67 -3.58 38.85
CA VAL A 459 8.77 -2.84 38.19
C VAL A 459 10.12 -3.13 38.84
N ALA A 460 10.13 -3.42 40.15
CA ALA A 460 11.32 -3.81 40.88
C ALA A 460 11.90 -5.14 40.38
N ASP A 461 11.04 -6.12 40.09
CA ASP A 461 11.45 -7.40 39.53
C ASP A 461 12.06 -7.23 38.13
N ILE A 462 11.48 -6.34 37.29
CA ILE A 462 12.02 -6.03 35.97
C ILE A 462 13.42 -5.41 36.11
N ARG A 463 13.55 -4.39 36.97
CA ARG A 463 14.84 -3.73 37.22
C ARG A 463 15.89 -4.70 37.75
N GLN A 464 15.50 -5.58 38.66
CA GLN A 464 16.39 -6.61 39.22
C GLN A 464 16.86 -7.60 38.12
N ARG A 465 15.98 -8.00 37.20
CA ARG A 465 16.39 -8.89 36.08
C ARG A 465 17.33 -8.19 35.14
N LEU A 466 17.07 -6.94 34.79
CA LEU A 466 17.93 -6.13 33.93
C LEU A 466 19.31 -5.86 34.57
N SER A 467 19.37 -5.63 35.89
CA SER A 467 20.61 -5.42 36.62
C SER A 467 21.48 -6.67 36.78
N ARG A 468 20.93 -7.86 36.49
CA ARG A 468 21.68 -9.15 36.50
C ARG A 468 22.37 -9.43 35.16
N VAL A 469 22.21 -8.57 34.16
CA VAL A 469 22.94 -8.69 32.89
C VAL A 469 24.37 -8.24 33.12
N ASP A 470 25.27 -9.20 33.31
CA ASP A 470 26.69 -8.95 33.66
C ASP A 470 27.55 -8.72 32.43
N GLY A 471 28.68 -8.06 32.62
CA GLY A 471 29.77 -7.89 31.67
C GLY A 471 29.84 -6.49 31.03
N GLU A 472 31.01 -6.16 30.50
CA GLU A 472 31.24 -4.93 29.71
C GLU A 472 30.82 -5.10 28.27
N THR A 473 29.56 -5.50 28.04
CA THR A 473 29.01 -5.75 26.72
C THR A 473 28.01 -4.67 26.33
N ALA A 474 27.74 -4.52 25.06
CA ALA A 474 26.69 -3.60 24.59
C ALA A 474 25.32 -3.95 25.21
N LEU A 475 25.02 -5.25 25.44
CA LEU A 475 23.80 -5.67 26.11
C LEU A 475 23.72 -5.15 27.56
N HIS A 476 24.84 -5.18 28.29
CA HIS A 476 24.88 -4.62 29.65
C HIS A 476 24.51 -3.12 29.66
N ALA A 477 25.10 -2.34 28.73
CA ALA A 477 24.78 -0.92 28.61
C ALA A 477 23.30 -0.68 28.27
N ILE A 478 22.72 -1.50 27.36
CA ILE A 478 21.29 -1.44 27.00
C ILE A 478 20.42 -1.80 28.22
N ALA A 479 20.77 -2.87 28.94
CA ALA A 479 20.04 -3.32 30.12
C ALA A 479 20.11 -2.31 31.27
N ALA A 480 21.25 -1.72 31.51
CA ALA A 480 21.43 -0.65 32.52
C ALA A 480 20.55 0.57 32.16
N GLN A 481 20.62 1.03 30.92
CA GLN A 481 19.77 2.14 30.45
C GLN A 481 18.27 1.81 30.57
N ALA A 482 17.88 0.58 30.22
CA ALA A 482 16.51 0.12 30.34
C ALA A 482 16.04 0.04 31.80
N ALA A 483 16.89 -0.41 32.71
CA ALA A 483 16.59 -0.47 34.15
C ALA A 483 16.29 0.91 34.74
N ASP A 484 17.03 1.94 34.30
CA ASP A 484 16.80 3.33 34.72
C ASP A 484 15.51 3.90 34.15
N LYS A 485 15.16 3.54 32.91
CA LYS A 485 14.04 4.13 32.16
C LYS A 485 12.73 3.38 32.30
N VAL A 486 12.77 2.10 32.68
CA VAL A 486 11.55 1.27 32.75
C VAL A 486 10.59 1.80 33.80
N GLN A 487 9.33 2.00 33.39
CA GLN A 487 8.26 2.49 34.21
C GLN A 487 7.03 1.62 34.03
N GLU A 488 6.19 1.53 35.05
CA GLU A 488 4.87 0.94 34.92
C GLU A 488 4.04 1.79 33.95
N LEU A 489 3.36 1.14 33.00
CA LEU A 489 2.55 1.81 32.00
C LEU A 489 1.09 1.74 32.41
N ILE A 490 0.61 2.83 33.05
CA ILE A 490 -0.75 2.98 33.52
C ILE A 490 -1.49 3.92 32.55
N PRO A 491 -2.46 3.43 31.78
CA PRO A 491 -3.23 4.31 30.89
C PRO A 491 -4.13 5.24 31.72
N PRO A 492 -4.30 6.51 31.33
CA PRO A 492 -5.25 7.43 31.97
C PRO A 492 -6.69 6.88 31.97
N ALA A 493 -7.46 7.19 33.01
CA ALA A 493 -8.88 6.79 33.06
C ALA A 493 -9.66 7.37 31.88
N GLY A 494 -10.52 6.56 31.26
CA GLY A 494 -11.32 6.98 30.10
C GLY A 494 -10.57 6.99 28.77
N THR A 495 -9.33 6.48 28.73
CA THR A 495 -8.58 6.32 27.47
C THR A 495 -9.33 5.36 26.53
N THR A 496 -9.33 5.69 25.24
CA THR A 496 -9.94 4.86 24.20
C THR A 496 -9.29 3.47 24.16
N VAL A 497 -10.13 2.45 24.15
CA VAL A 497 -9.74 1.06 23.90
C VAL A 497 -9.97 0.76 22.42
N PHE A 498 -9.01 0.13 21.78
CA PHE A 498 -9.13 -0.31 20.39
C PHE A 498 -9.80 -1.68 20.30
N THR A 499 -10.77 -1.79 19.41
CA THR A 499 -11.45 -3.03 19.05
C THR A 499 -11.47 -3.18 17.53
N ASP A 500 -11.77 -4.37 17.02
CA ASP A 500 -11.88 -4.59 15.58
C ASP A 500 -12.96 -3.71 14.93
N ASP A 501 -13.99 -3.36 15.71
CA ASP A 501 -15.06 -2.46 15.26
C ASP A 501 -14.65 -0.98 15.31
N ARG A 502 -13.73 -0.60 16.23
CA ARG A 502 -13.32 0.79 16.42
C ARG A 502 -11.88 0.92 16.89
N ALA A 503 -11.00 1.26 15.97
CA ALA A 503 -9.60 1.55 16.24
C ALA A 503 -9.11 2.75 15.41
N PRO A 504 -9.31 4.01 15.88
CA PRO A 504 -8.98 5.22 15.13
C PRO A 504 -7.46 5.52 15.14
N VAL A 505 -6.65 4.51 14.86
CA VAL A 505 -5.17 4.58 14.89
C VAL A 505 -4.66 5.65 13.93
N GLU A 506 -5.17 5.67 12.70
CA GLU A 506 -4.73 6.62 11.67
C GLU A 506 -5.05 8.06 12.06
N GLU A 507 -6.22 8.31 12.68
CA GLU A 507 -6.61 9.63 13.13
C GLU A 507 -5.70 10.13 14.27
N ILE A 508 -5.41 9.26 15.24
CA ILE A 508 -4.51 9.57 16.36
C ILE A 508 -3.10 9.85 15.84
N THR A 509 -2.58 8.98 14.96
CA THR A 509 -1.26 9.14 14.35
C THR A 509 -1.18 10.45 13.55
N ARG A 510 -2.22 10.82 12.81
CA ARG A 510 -2.28 12.08 12.09
C ARG A 510 -2.24 13.29 13.03
N ARG A 511 -3.00 13.28 14.14
CA ARG A 511 -2.93 14.34 15.16
C ARG A 511 -1.53 14.47 15.75
N MET A 512 -0.90 13.35 16.09
CA MET A 512 0.49 13.30 16.57
C MET A 512 1.46 13.98 15.62
N LEU A 513 1.39 13.66 14.32
CA LEU A 513 2.26 14.25 13.30
C LEU A 513 2.03 15.76 13.07
N HIS A 514 0.81 16.24 13.30
CA HIS A 514 0.52 17.67 13.23
C HIS A 514 0.96 18.44 14.47
N SER A 515 0.97 17.82 15.64
CA SER A 515 1.40 18.45 16.89
C SER A 515 2.93 18.54 17.03
N SER A 516 3.67 17.77 16.23
CA SER A 516 5.14 17.73 16.22
C SER A 516 5.77 18.67 15.19
N ARG A 517 4.96 19.39 14.41
CA ARG A 517 5.39 20.45 13.49
C ARG A 517 5.21 21.81 14.13
#